data_bbeae285c817028b18c10483228071a6
#
_entry.id   bbeae285c817028b18c10483228071a6
#
_cell.length_a   1.000
_cell.length_b   1.000
_cell.length_c   1.000
_cell.angle_alpha   90.00
_cell.angle_beta   90.00
_cell.angle_gamma   90.00
#
_symmetry.space_group_name_H-M   'P 1'
#
loop_
_entity.id
_entity.type
_entity.pdbx_description
1 polymer ?
#
loop_
_entity_poly.entity_id
_entity_poly.type
_entity_poly.pdbx_seq_one_letter_code
_entity_poly.pdbx_strand_id
1 'polypeptide(L)'
;MKLTSAAPWALLLAMVWPLQAQALFGDDEARKAIIELRQKVDANKQAADSAAAEAREGDAGMRRSLLELSNQIEQLRAELARLRGQNEQLAREVSELQRQQKDVQAGIDERLRQVEPLRIEFDGQTFTAAPAEKADFEAAMAQLRKSEFQPAAAAYASFLQRYPASGYTPSVLYWLGNAQYANRAYKEAVATHSRLVREFPAHMRTPEAMLAMANSHVELKDARTAKSTLENLVKAHPNSEAAAAARERLARLR
;
A
#
# COMPACT_ATOMS: atom_id res chain seq x y z
N MET A 1 63.24 21.36 3.17
CA MET A 1 64.50 20.76 3.63
C MET A 1 65.55 21.05 2.56
N LYS A 2 66.55 21.79 2.94
CA LYS A 2 67.72 22.18 2.15
C LYS A 2 68.60 20.99 1.95
N LEU A 3 69.20 20.85 0.81
CA LEU A 3 70.56 20.29 0.70
C LEU A 3 71.21 20.76 -0.60
N THR A 4 72.12 21.60 -0.40
CA THR A 4 73.24 22.09 -1.22
C THR A 4 74.28 20.98 -1.42
N SER A 5 74.81 20.88 -2.58
CA SER A 5 76.20 20.31 -2.68
C SER A 5 76.93 20.87 -3.88
N ALA A 6 78.03 21.40 -3.55
CA ALA A 6 78.97 22.19 -4.28
C ALA A 6 79.88 21.31 -5.20
N ALA A 7 80.36 21.94 -6.24
CA ALA A 7 81.45 21.49 -7.07
C ALA A 7 82.79 21.65 -6.37
N PRO A 8 83.84 20.96 -6.83
CA PRO A 8 85.19 21.55 -6.79
C PRO A 8 85.82 21.63 -8.17
N TRP A 9 86.38 22.77 -8.45
CA TRP A 9 87.32 23.09 -9.48
C TRP A 9 88.69 22.39 -9.17
N ALA A 10 89.24 21.71 -10.10
CA ALA A 10 90.65 21.29 -10.04
C ALA A 10 91.44 21.86 -11.25
N LEU A 11 92.23 22.81 -10.94
CA LEU A 11 93.27 23.37 -11.80
C LEU A 11 94.39 22.33 -11.98
N LEU A 12 94.73 21.98 -13.19
CA LEU A 12 95.97 21.33 -13.48
C LEU A 12 96.71 22.11 -14.57
N LEU A 13 97.76 22.84 -14.13
CA LEU A 13 98.82 23.38 -14.94
C LEU A 13 99.64 22.22 -15.54
N ALA A 14 99.74 22.15 -16.83
CA ALA A 14 100.75 21.26 -17.49
C ALA A 14 101.61 22.05 -18.47
N MET A 15 102.87 21.97 -18.23
CA MET A 15 104.05 22.52 -18.89
C MET A 15 103.99 22.43 -20.43
N VAL A 16 104.32 23.53 -21.00
CA VAL A 16 104.62 23.69 -22.41
C VAL A 16 106.02 23.15 -22.68
N TRP A 17 106.15 22.16 -23.48
CA TRP A 17 107.39 21.83 -24.19
C TRP A 17 107.18 21.93 -25.70
N PRO A 18 107.98 22.66 -26.41
CA PRO A 18 107.87 22.75 -27.85
C PRO A 18 108.53 21.53 -28.49
N LEU A 19 107.72 20.55 -28.88
CA LEU A 19 108.19 19.57 -29.87
C LEU A 19 107.91 20.12 -31.26
N GLN A 20 109.03 20.40 -31.95
CA GLN A 20 108.99 20.61 -33.40
C GLN A 20 108.56 19.26 -34.05
N ALA A 21 107.29 19.14 -34.34
CA ALA A 21 106.77 18.10 -35.21
C ALA A 21 106.94 18.59 -36.65
N GLN A 22 107.93 17.95 -37.35
CA GLN A 22 108.11 18.14 -38.77
C GLN A 22 106.84 17.78 -39.51
N ALA A 23 106.37 18.72 -40.32
CA ALA A 23 105.28 18.54 -41.28
C ALA A 23 105.72 17.54 -42.33
N LEU A 24 105.30 16.27 -42.17
CA LEU A 24 105.48 15.19 -43.17
C LEU A 24 104.19 14.41 -43.31
N PHE A 25 103.09 15.15 -43.43
CA PHE A 25 101.85 14.56 -43.97
C PHE A 25 101.35 15.48 -45.05
N GLY A 26 101.20 14.94 -46.19
CA GLY A 26 100.78 15.68 -47.35
C GLY A 26 99.46 16.37 -47.10
N ASP A 27 99.35 17.62 -47.44
CA ASP A 27 98.17 18.52 -47.32
C ASP A 27 96.90 17.85 -47.90
N ASP A 28 97.02 16.81 -48.70
CA ASP A 28 95.97 16.04 -49.32
C ASP A 28 95.26 15.02 -48.35
N GLU A 29 95.97 14.36 -47.41
CA GLU A 29 95.42 13.46 -46.44
C GLU A 29 94.61 14.25 -45.35
N ALA A 30 95.19 15.33 -44.92
CA ALA A 30 94.48 16.22 -43.96
C ALA A 30 93.19 16.81 -44.60
N ARG A 31 93.26 17.20 -45.86
CA ARG A 31 92.04 17.67 -46.61
C ARG A 31 91.01 16.57 -46.76
N LYS A 32 91.38 15.33 -47.08
CA LYS A 32 90.51 14.16 -47.14
C LYS A 32 89.83 13.91 -45.76
N ALA A 33 90.65 13.89 -44.70
CA ALA A 33 90.11 13.71 -43.34
C ALA A 33 89.09 14.83 -42.92
N ILE A 34 89.43 16.08 -43.32
CA ILE A 34 88.48 17.22 -43.07
C ILE A 34 87.22 17.06 -43.91
N ILE A 35 87.26 16.61 -45.13
CA ILE A 35 86.06 16.38 -45.97
C ILE A 35 85.26 15.24 -45.40
N GLU A 36 85.90 14.14 -45.00
CA GLU A 36 85.19 13.00 -44.38
C GLU A 36 84.56 13.36 -43.03
N LEU A 37 85.27 14.20 -42.23
CA LEU A 37 84.73 14.72 -40.97
C LEU A 37 83.51 15.63 -41.19
N ARG A 38 83.58 16.51 -42.19
CA ARG A 38 82.49 17.38 -42.60
C ARG A 38 81.28 16.55 -43.05
N GLN A 39 81.46 15.52 -43.88
CA GLN A 39 80.38 14.62 -44.30
C GLN A 39 79.75 13.90 -43.12
N LYS A 40 80.56 13.42 -42.15
CA LYS A 40 80.04 12.83 -40.92
C LYS A 40 79.27 13.81 -40.03
N VAL A 41 79.77 15.03 -39.91
CA VAL A 41 79.10 16.11 -39.19
C VAL A 41 77.76 16.48 -39.84
N ASP A 42 77.76 16.64 -41.17
CA ASP A 42 76.51 16.94 -41.90
C ASP A 42 75.53 15.77 -41.85
N ALA A 43 75.97 14.53 -41.95
CA ALA A 43 75.16 13.34 -41.79
C ALA A 43 74.54 13.23 -40.34
N ASN A 44 75.39 13.46 -39.32
CA ASN A 44 74.92 13.48 -37.93
C ASN A 44 73.97 14.63 -37.67
N LYS A 45 74.23 15.80 -38.26
CA LYS A 45 73.30 16.93 -38.16
C LYS A 45 71.94 16.61 -38.81
N GLN A 46 71.96 16.04 -40.01
CA GLN A 46 70.76 15.59 -40.70
C GLN A 46 69.98 14.54 -39.93
N ALA A 47 70.70 13.54 -39.34
CA ALA A 47 70.04 12.56 -38.46
C ALA A 47 69.46 13.18 -37.18
N ALA A 48 70.19 14.11 -36.57
CA ALA A 48 69.66 14.83 -35.40
C ALA A 48 68.47 15.74 -35.73
N ASP A 49 68.51 16.40 -36.89
CA ASP A 49 67.34 17.24 -37.31
C ASP A 49 66.11 16.42 -37.66
N SER A 50 66.30 15.24 -38.32
CA SER A 50 65.20 14.31 -38.59
C SER A 50 64.62 13.68 -37.29
N ALA A 51 65.50 13.25 -36.38
CA ALA A 51 65.02 12.76 -35.07
C ALA A 51 64.31 13.82 -34.26
N ALA A 52 64.77 15.08 -34.32
CA ALA A 52 64.08 16.20 -33.67
C ALA A 52 62.72 16.51 -34.32
N ALA A 53 62.59 16.38 -35.64
CA ALA A 53 61.38 16.56 -36.37
C ALA A 53 60.32 15.43 -36.00
N GLU A 54 60.79 14.17 -36.02
CA GLU A 54 59.94 13.03 -35.58
C GLU A 54 59.50 13.15 -34.14
N ALA A 55 60.36 13.57 -33.23
CA ALA A 55 60.01 13.82 -31.83
C ALA A 55 58.95 14.93 -31.70
N ARG A 56 59.06 16.03 -32.48
CA ARG A 56 58.09 17.13 -32.49
C ARG A 56 56.73 16.68 -33.05
N GLU A 57 56.71 15.85 -34.10
CA GLU A 57 55.46 15.27 -34.63
C GLU A 57 54.84 14.31 -33.65
N GLY A 58 55.62 13.46 -32.97
CA GLY A 58 55.15 12.60 -31.89
C GLY A 58 54.55 13.38 -30.74
N ASP A 59 55.22 14.45 -30.27
CA ASP A 59 54.71 15.33 -29.23
C ASP A 59 53.41 16.04 -29.66
N ALA A 60 53.33 16.50 -30.91
CA ALA A 60 52.11 17.14 -31.44
C ALA A 60 50.98 16.10 -31.56
N GLY A 61 51.26 14.86 -31.92
CA GLY A 61 50.32 13.76 -31.94
C GLY A 61 49.77 13.43 -30.52
N MET A 62 50.70 13.32 -29.57
CA MET A 62 50.33 13.05 -28.16
C MET A 62 49.50 14.18 -27.55
N ARG A 63 49.85 15.42 -27.83
CA ARG A 63 49.00 16.58 -27.38
C ARG A 63 47.60 16.54 -27.95
N ARG A 64 47.44 16.20 -29.23
CA ARG A 64 46.12 16.05 -29.85
C ARG A 64 45.33 14.93 -29.19
N SER A 65 45.93 13.77 -28.94
CA SER A 65 45.28 12.64 -28.24
C SER A 65 44.88 12.99 -26.82
N LEU A 66 45.73 13.74 -26.08
CA LEU A 66 45.39 14.21 -24.73
C LEU A 66 44.20 15.18 -24.72
N LEU A 67 44.11 16.07 -25.68
CA LEU A 67 42.97 16.99 -25.84
C LEU A 67 41.69 16.21 -26.18
N GLU A 68 41.79 15.24 -27.09
CA GLU A 68 40.65 14.37 -27.42
C GLU A 68 40.16 13.56 -26.22
N LEU A 69 41.12 12.96 -25.47
CA LEU A 69 40.79 12.23 -24.25
C LEU A 69 40.17 13.14 -23.18
N SER A 70 40.68 14.36 -23.05
CA SER A 70 40.08 15.37 -22.13
C SER A 70 38.65 15.70 -22.51
N ASN A 71 38.38 15.90 -23.80
CA ASN A 71 37.03 16.16 -24.30
C ASN A 71 36.08 14.97 -24.03
N GLN A 72 36.55 13.73 -24.25
CA GLN A 72 35.78 12.52 -23.95
C GLN A 72 35.47 12.40 -22.46
N ILE A 73 36.43 12.72 -21.58
CA ILE A 73 36.24 12.71 -20.13
C ILE A 73 35.14 13.73 -19.74
N GLU A 74 35.18 14.92 -20.30
CA GLU A 74 34.13 15.95 -20.00
C GLU A 74 32.76 15.52 -20.51
N GLN A 75 32.68 14.92 -21.70
CA GLN A 75 31.44 14.34 -22.22
C GLN A 75 30.87 13.26 -21.30
N LEU A 76 31.74 12.30 -20.88
CA LEU A 76 31.35 11.22 -19.96
C LEU A 76 30.90 11.76 -18.60
N ARG A 77 31.57 12.81 -18.08
CA ARG A 77 31.15 13.48 -16.83
C ARG A 77 29.77 14.12 -16.95
N ALA A 78 29.55 14.79 -18.08
CA ALA A 78 28.23 15.42 -18.35
C ALA A 78 27.12 14.33 -18.45
N GLU A 79 27.41 13.23 -19.12
CA GLU A 79 26.47 12.12 -19.22
C GLU A 79 26.20 11.44 -17.87
N LEU A 80 27.23 11.23 -17.05
CA LEU A 80 27.07 10.74 -15.68
C LEU A 80 26.22 11.67 -14.81
N ALA A 81 26.43 12.99 -14.92
CA ALA A 81 25.62 13.96 -14.20
C ALA A 81 24.15 13.90 -14.64
N ARG A 82 23.89 13.78 -15.94
CA ARG A 82 22.55 13.61 -16.50
C ARG A 82 21.88 12.34 -16.02
N LEU A 83 22.58 11.22 -16.07
CA LEU A 83 22.05 9.93 -15.60
C LEU A 83 21.76 9.93 -14.09
N ARG A 84 22.61 10.57 -13.29
CA ARG A 84 22.36 10.76 -11.86
C ARG A 84 21.08 11.57 -11.62
N GLY A 85 20.92 12.67 -12.34
CA GLY A 85 19.69 13.47 -12.26
C GLY A 85 18.43 12.67 -12.64
N GLN A 86 18.50 11.86 -13.69
CA GLN A 86 17.41 10.98 -14.08
C GLN A 86 17.09 9.92 -13.01
N ASN A 87 18.13 9.28 -12.43
CA ASN A 87 17.94 8.31 -11.35
C ASN A 87 17.30 8.94 -10.11
N GLU A 88 17.68 10.15 -9.75
CA GLU A 88 17.06 10.88 -8.64
C GLU A 88 15.60 11.24 -8.93
N GLN A 89 15.28 11.60 -10.17
CA GLN A 89 13.92 11.86 -10.59
C GLN A 89 13.08 10.57 -10.53
N LEU A 90 13.58 9.48 -11.12
CA LEU A 90 12.90 8.17 -11.06
C LEU A 90 12.70 7.70 -9.62
N ALA A 91 13.67 7.88 -8.73
CA ALA A 91 13.53 7.52 -7.32
C ALA A 91 12.41 8.32 -6.65
N ARG A 92 12.26 9.60 -6.96
CA ARG A 92 11.14 10.43 -6.48
C ARG A 92 9.80 9.96 -7.05
N GLU A 93 9.73 9.67 -8.34
CA GLU A 93 8.52 9.17 -9.00
C GLU A 93 8.08 7.82 -8.43
N VAL A 94 9.02 6.88 -8.23
CA VAL A 94 8.75 5.58 -7.59
C VAL A 94 8.23 5.77 -6.16
N SER A 95 8.83 6.67 -5.38
CA SER A 95 8.38 6.96 -4.01
C SER A 95 6.95 7.53 -3.99
N GLU A 96 6.64 8.44 -4.92
CA GLU A 96 5.30 9.03 -5.05
C GLU A 96 4.26 7.98 -5.48
N LEU A 97 4.60 7.13 -6.47
CA LEU A 97 3.73 6.02 -6.90
C LEU A 97 3.47 5.02 -5.77
N GLN A 98 4.49 4.70 -4.97
CA GLN A 98 4.32 3.83 -3.79
C GLN A 98 3.39 4.45 -2.75
N ARG A 99 3.47 5.76 -2.53
CA ARG A 99 2.55 6.47 -1.64
C ARG A 99 1.13 6.42 -2.17
N GLN A 100 0.92 6.76 -3.44
CA GLN A 100 -0.39 6.70 -4.09
C GLN A 100 -0.98 5.29 -4.04
N GLN A 101 -0.17 4.26 -4.27
CA GLN A 101 -0.62 2.87 -4.17
C GLN A 101 -1.11 2.53 -2.75
N LYS A 102 -0.39 2.96 -1.70
CA LYS A 102 -0.83 2.76 -0.31
C LYS A 102 -2.14 3.49 -0.01
N ASP A 103 -2.27 4.73 -0.49
CA ASP A 103 -3.48 5.54 -0.29
C ASP A 103 -4.70 4.90 -0.98
N VAL A 104 -4.52 4.41 -2.21
CA VAL A 104 -5.55 3.66 -2.95
C VAL A 104 -5.92 2.38 -2.23
N GLN A 105 -4.92 1.60 -1.78
CA GLN A 105 -5.16 0.36 -1.04
C GLN A 105 -5.93 0.62 0.25
N ALA A 106 -5.53 1.61 1.04
CA ALA A 106 -6.25 2.01 2.25
C ALA A 106 -7.69 2.45 1.96
N GLY A 107 -7.90 3.18 0.87
CA GLY A 107 -9.24 3.58 0.43
C GLY A 107 -10.11 2.39 -0.01
N ILE A 108 -9.54 1.39 -0.66
CA ILE A 108 -10.23 0.14 -1.02
C ILE A 108 -10.57 -0.66 0.24
N ASP A 109 -9.62 -0.84 1.15
CA ASP A 109 -9.81 -1.60 2.39
C ASP A 109 -10.89 -0.96 3.27
N GLU A 110 -10.95 0.37 3.33
CA GLU A 110 -12.01 1.08 4.05
C GLU A 110 -13.39 0.86 3.42
N ARG A 111 -13.49 0.95 2.08
CA ARG A 111 -14.76 0.68 1.38
C ARG A 111 -15.18 -0.77 1.50
N LEU A 112 -14.22 -1.70 1.47
CA LEU A 112 -14.48 -3.13 1.62
C LEU A 112 -15.04 -3.43 3.02
N ARG A 113 -14.45 -2.85 4.08
CA ARG A 113 -14.98 -2.99 5.45
C ARG A 113 -16.42 -2.53 5.61
N GLN A 114 -16.86 -1.54 4.84
CA GLN A 114 -18.24 -1.06 4.89
C GLN A 114 -19.25 -2.01 4.27
N VAL A 115 -18.82 -2.93 3.41
CA VAL A 115 -19.68 -3.88 2.71
C VAL A 115 -19.42 -5.34 3.07
N GLU A 116 -18.29 -5.61 3.73
CA GLU A 116 -17.91 -6.96 4.12
C GLU A 116 -18.91 -7.54 5.14
N PRO A 117 -19.50 -8.72 4.88
CA PRO A 117 -20.47 -9.32 5.79
C PRO A 117 -19.85 -9.64 7.15
N LEU A 118 -20.52 -9.23 8.20
CA LEU A 118 -20.14 -9.49 9.58
C LEU A 118 -20.76 -10.79 10.06
N ARG A 119 -20.01 -11.60 10.77
CA ARG A 119 -20.56 -12.74 11.50
C ARG A 119 -21.26 -12.24 12.75
N ILE A 120 -22.56 -12.53 12.86
CA ILE A 120 -23.45 -12.09 13.95
C ILE A 120 -23.90 -13.29 14.75
N GLU A 121 -23.86 -13.14 16.06
CA GLU A 121 -24.52 -14.06 17.02
C GLU A 121 -25.64 -13.27 17.72
N PHE A 122 -26.88 -13.64 17.45
CA PHE A 122 -28.04 -12.95 18.00
C PHE A 122 -29.21 -13.92 18.18
N ASP A 123 -29.92 -13.81 19.31
CA ASP A 123 -31.06 -14.68 19.69
C ASP A 123 -30.77 -16.16 19.46
N GLY A 124 -29.57 -16.63 19.86
CA GLY A 124 -29.15 -18.04 19.76
C GLY A 124 -28.87 -18.53 18.34
N GLN A 125 -28.82 -17.66 17.36
CA GLN A 125 -28.48 -17.96 15.97
C GLN A 125 -27.18 -17.29 15.56
N THR A 126 -26.43 -17.97 14.67
CA THR A 126 -25.24 -17.40 14.02
C THR A 126 -25.53 -17.26 12.55
N PHE A 127 -25.36 -16.04 12.03
CA PHE A 127 -25.56 -15.72 10.62
C PHE A 127 -24.62 -14.61 10.17
N THR A 128 -24.58 -14.31 8.87
CA THR A 128 -23.84 -13.18 8.33
C THR A 128 -24.80 -12.06 7.96
N ALA A 129 -24.41 -10.83 8.24
CA ALA A 129 -25.17 -9.64 7.89
C ALA A 129 -24.26 -8.53 7.38
N ALA A 130 -24.72 -7.74 6.43
CA ALA A 130 -24.01 -6.55 6.00
C ALA A 130 -23.95 -5.50 7.14
N PRO A 131 -22.88 -4.67 7.22
CA PRO A 131 -22.79 -3.62 8.24
C PRO A 131 -23.99 -2.68 8.25
N ALA A 132 -24.54 -2.32 7.08
CA ALA A 132 -25.74 -1.51 6.97
C ALA A 132 -26.98 -2.21 7.54
N GLU A 133 -27.11 -3.52 7.33
CA GLU A 133 -28.19 -4.34 7.86
C GLU A 133 -28.16 -4.37 9.41
N LYS A 134 -26.97 -4.56 9.98
CA LYS A 134 -26.76 -4.47 11.43
C LYS A 134 -27.10 -3.10 11.96
N ALA A 135 -26.64 -2.03 11.30
CA ALA A 135 -26.89 -0.65 11.72
C ALA A 135 -28.39 -0.31 11.70
N ASP A 136 -29.13 -0.72 10.65
CA ASP A 136 -30.58 -0.52 10.55
C ASP A 136 -31.34 -1.26 11.67
N PHE A 137 -30.94 -2.50 11.98
CA PHE A 137 -31.51 -3.27 13.10
C PHE A 137 -31.25 -2.58 14.45
N GLU A 138 -30.02 -2.16 14.71
CA GLU A 138 -29.64 -1.47 15.95
C GLU A 138 -30.34 -0.13 16.11
N ALA A 139 -30.52 0.61 15.01
CA ALA A 139 -31.26 1.88 15.00
C ALA A 139 -32.75 1.67 15.38
N ALA A 140 -33.42 0.67 14.80
CA ALA A 140 -34.80 0.32 15.15
C ALA A 140 -34.91 -0.12 16.62
N MET A 141 -33.94 -0.91 17.11
CA MET A 141 -33.87 -1.33 18.51
C MET A 141 -33.66 -0.12 19.45
N ALA A 142 -32.88 0.86 19.06
CA ALA A 142 -32.66 2.08 19.85
C ALA A 142 -33.95 2.90 20.00
N GLN A 143 -34.74 3.02 18.92
CA GLN A 143 -36.06 3.68 18.99
C GLN A 143 -37.01 2.95 19.93
N LEU A 144 -37.03 1.61 19.85
CA LEU A 144 -37.85 0.80 20.74
C LEU A 144 -37.48 1.01 22.22
N ARG A 145 -36.20 1.04 22.54
CA ARG A 145 -35.69 1.30 23.90
C ARG A 145 -36.06 2.68 24.43
N LYS A 146 -36.20 3.68 23.54
CA LYS A 146 -36.67 5.01 23.88
C LYS A 146 -38.20 5.08 23.99
N SER A 147 -38.94 3.95 23.84
CA SER A 147 -40.38 3.87 23.79
C SER A 147 -41.01 4.64 22.61
N GLU A 148 -40.23 4.88 21.56
CA GLU A 148 -40.68 5.47 20.30
C GLU A 148 -41.30 4.37 19.41
N PHE A 149 -42.46 3.84 19.85
CA PHE A 149 -43.03 2.62 19.29
C PHE A 149 -43.46 2.74 17.83
N GLN A 150 -44.02 3.88 17.43
CA GLN A 150 -44.43 4.09 16.05
C GLN A 150 -43.24 4.22 15.09
N PRO A 151 -42.19 5.04 15.37
CA PRO A 151 -40.94 5.04 14.60
C PRO A 151 -40.27 3.68 14.55
N ALA A 152 -40.19 2.97 15.69
CA ALA A 152 -39.58 1.63 15.74
C ALA A 152 -40.33 0.63 14.84
N ALA A 153 -41.67 0.62 14.88
CA ALA A 153 -42.47 -0.24 14.00
C ALA A 153 -42.26 0.07 12.52
N ALA A 154 -42.17 1.36 12.14
CA ALA A 154 -41.90 1.77 10.78
C ALA A 154 -40.49 1.33 10.34
N ALA A 155 -39.46 1.49 11.21
CA ALA A 155 -38.10 1.09 10.95
C ALA A 155 -37.99 -0.43 10.76
N TYR A 156 -38.58 -1.25 11.62
CA TYR A 156 -38.60 -2.70 11.48
C TYR A 156 -39.36 -3.17 10.22
N ALA A 157 -40.47 -2.53 9.87
CA ALA A 157 -41.21 -2.84 8.65
C ALA A 157 -40.35 -2.54 7.41
N SER A 158 -39.67 -1.40 7.40
CA SER A 158 -38.70 -1.04 6.32
C SER A 158 -37.53 -2.03 6.25
N PHE A 159 -37.04 -2.48 7.40
CA PHE A 159 -36.00 -3.50 7.48
C PHE A 159 -36.38 -4.79 6.75
N LEU A 160 -37.59 -5.31 7.02
CA LEU A 160 -38.10 -6.54 6.39
C LEU A 160 -38.26 -6.40 4.87
N GLN A 161 -38.54 -5.21 4.37
CA GLN A 161 -38.65 -4.93 2.94
C GLN A 161 -37.23 -4.85 2.29
N ARG A 162 -36.28 -4.24 2.99
CA ARG A 162 -34.92 -4.02 2.48
C ARG A 162 -34.08 -5.30 2.54
N TYR A 163 -34.28 -6.11 3.57
CA TYR A 163 -33.48 -7.31 3.86
C TYR A 163 -34.35 -8.56 4.03
N PRO A 164 -35.07 -9.00 2.98
CA PRO A 164 -36.04 -10.09 3.10
C PRO A 164 -35.44 -11.45 3.48
N ALA A 165 -34.14 -11.66 3.25
CA ALA A 165 -33.41 -12.89 3.57
C ALA A 165 -32.47 -12.75 4.79
N SER A 166 -32.65 -11.70 5.59
CA SER A 166 -31.81 -11.42 6.75
C SER A 166 -31.93 -12.49 7.84
N GLY A 167 -30.81 -12.84 8.47
CA GLY A 167 -30.79 -13.64 9.69
C GLY A 167 -31.48 -12.95 10.89
N TYR A 168 -31.63 -11.64 10.86
CA TYR A 168 -32.39 -10.88 11.86
C TYR A 168 -33.94 -11.04 11.72
N THR A 169 -34.45 -11.56 10.60
CA THR A 169 -35.87 -11.58 10.30
C THR A 169 -36.75 -12.10 11.45
N PRO A 170 -36.43 -13.23 12.13
CA PRO A 170 -37.27 -13.69 13.25
C PRO A 170 -37.35 -12.69 14.40
N SER A 171 -36.19 -12.12 14.77
CA SER A 171 -36.10 -11.14 15.85
C SER A 171 -36.78 -9.81 15.46
N VAL A 172 -36.64 -9.38 14.20
CA VAL A 172 -37.32 -8.20 13.67
C VAL A 172 -38.86 -8.39 13.72
N LEU A 173 -39.38 -9.54 13.32
CA LEU A 173 -40.82 -9.84 13.44
C LEU A 173 -41.27 -9.80 14.88
N TYR A 174 -40.51 -10.34 15.81
CA TYR A 174 -40.83 -10.28 17.24
C TYR A 174 -40.92 -8.84 17.75
N TRP A 175 -39.89 -8.03 17.51
CA TRP A 175 -39.83 -6.65 17.99
C TRP A 175 -40.82 -5.73 17.26
N LEU A 176 -41.06 -5.96 15.96
CA LEU A 176 -42.09 -5.26 15.20
C LEU A 176 -43.46 -5.52 15.82
N GLY A 177 -43.81 -6.78 16.09
CA GLY A 177 -45.09 -7.12 16.71
C GLY A 177 -45.25 -6.51 18.09
N ASN A 178 -44.20 -6.47 18.90
CA ASN A 178 -44.19 -5.81 20.20
C ASN A 178 -44.37 -4.27 20.09
N ALA A 179 -43.67 -3.63 19.12
CA ALA A 179 -43.83 -2.21 18.85
C ALA A 179 -45.28 -1.87 18.40
N GLN A 180 -45.85 -2.70 17.52
CA GLN A 180 -47.24 -2.58 17.08
C GLN A 180 -48.21 -2.75 18.23
N TYR A 181 -47.99 -3.73 19.12
CA TYR A 181 -48.78 -3.92 20.33
C TYR A 181 -48.75 -2.68 21.24
N ALA A 182 -47.54 -2.17 21.52
CA ALA A 182 -47.34 -0.98 22.34
C ALA A 182 -48.02 0.28 21.73
N ASN A 183 -48.07 0.36 20.41
CA ASN A 183 -48.76 1.41 19.65
C ASN A 183 -50.28 1.14 19.47
N ARG A 184 -50.82 0.12 20.15
CA ARG A 184 -52.21 -0.31 20.08
C ARG A 184 -52.71 -0.79 18.70
N ALA A 185 -51.76 -1.08 17.79
CA ALA A 185 -52.02 -1.68 16.49
C ALA A 185 -52.13 -3.22 16.63
N TYR A 186 -53.16 -3.66 17.40
CA TYR A 186 -53.24 -5.06 17.85
C TYR A 186 -53.50 -6.05 16.70
N LYS A 187 -54.20 -5.66 15.64
CA LYS A 187 -54.43 -6.53 14.47
C LYS A 187 -53.16 -6.78 13.72
N GLU A 188 -52.36 -5.74 13.53
CA GLU A 188 -51.07 -5.78 12.90
C GLU A 188 -50.09 -6.61 13.75
N ALA A 189 -50.09 -6.44 15.07
CA ALA A 189 -49.28 -7.22 16.01
C ALA A 189 -49.60 -8.73 15.90
N VAL A 190 -50.88 -9.10 15.85
CA VAL A 190 -51.29 -10.49 15.62
C VAL A 190 -50.77 -11.02 14.29
N ALA A 191 -50.93 -10.27 13.22
CA ALA A 191 -50.44 -10.69 11.89
C ALA A 191 -48.92 -10.89 11.86
N THR A 192 -48.18 -9.96 12.48
CA THR A 192 -46.72 -9.99 12.54
C THR A 192 -46.23 -11.16 13.38
N HIS A 193 -46.74 -11.37 14.59
CA HIS A 193 -46.38 -12.50 15.44
C HIS A 193 -46.80 -13.83 14.82
N SER A 194 -47.97 -13.90 14.16
CA SER A 194 -48.41 -15.10 13.43
C SER A 194 -47.45 -15.46 12.30
N ARG A 195 -46.89 -14.47 11.60
CA ARG A 195 -45.86 -14.68 10.59
C ARG A 195 -44.62 -15.29 11.20
N LEU A 196 -44.13 -14.76 12.34
CA LEU A 196 -42.99 -15.32 13.07
C LEU A 196 -43.22 -16.79 13.45
N VAL A 197 -44.36 -17.09 14.05
CA VAL A 197 -44.72 -18.46 14.49
C VAL A 197 -44.78 -19.44 13.33
N ARG A 198 -45.33 -19.02 12.19
CA ARG A 198 -45.46 -19.84 10.99
C ARG A 198 -44.14 -20.08 10.27
N GLU A 199 -43.35 -19.02 10.07
CA GLU A 199 -42.14 -19.06 9.25
C GLU A 199 -40.91 -19.55 10.04
N PHE A 200 -40.90 -19.33 11.36
CA PHE A 200 -39.78 -19.66 12.24
C PHE A 200 -40.21 -20.38 13.53
N PRO A 201 -40.88 -21.55 13.41
CA PRO A 201 -41.48 -22.24 14.58
C PRO A 201 -40.46 -22.70 15.63
N ALA A 202 -39.20 -22.94 15.23
CA ALA A 202 -38.14 -23.36 16.15
C ALA A 202 -37.30 -22.21 16.73
N HIS A 203 -37.62 -20.95 16.37
CA HIS A 203 -36.84 -19.82 16.87
C HIS A 203 -37.13 -19.56 18.35
N MET A 204 -36.15 -19.15 19.12
CA MET A 204 -36.27 -18.95 20.57
C MET A 204 -37.32 -17.90 20.97
N ARG A 205 -37.60 -16.93 20.09
CA ARG A 205 -38.65 -15.90 20.29
C ARG A 205 -40.08 -16.39 19.97
N THR A 206 -40.23 -17.56 19.36
CA THR A 206 -41.55 -18.06 18.95
C THR A 206 -42.50 -18.27 20.10
N PRO A 207 -42.11 -18.87 21.25
CA PRO A 207 -43.03 -18.98 22.40
C PRO A 207 -43.46 -17.62 22.94
N GLU A 208 -42.56 -16.64 23.01
CA GLU A 208 -42.82 -15.28 23.45
C GLU A 208 -43.79 -14.56 22.49
N ALA A 209 -43.59 -14.74 21.17
CA ALA A 209 -44.45 -14.21 20.14
C ALA A 209 -45.89 -14.79 20.23
N MET A 210 -46.02 -16.09 20.50
CA MET A 210 -47.35 -16.70 20.74
C MET A 210 -48.05 -16.09 21.97
N LEU A 211 -47.31 -15.84 23.05
CA LEU A 211 -47.85 -15.18 24.24
C LEU A 211 -48.28 -13.75 23.93
N ALA A 212 -47.45 -12.99 23.20
CA ALA A 212 -47.77 -11.63 22.77
C ALA A 212 -48.97 -11.56 21.81
N MET A 213 -49.08 -12.54 20.92
CA MET A 213 -50.25 -12.71 20.03
C MET A 213 -51.52 -12.96 20.82
N ALA A 214 -51.50 -13.82 21.85
CA ALA A 214 -52.64 -14.05 22.74
C ALA A 214 -53.01 -12.76 23.48
N ASN A 215 -52.05 -11.96 23.96
CA ASN A 215 -52.31 -10.67 24.57
C ASN A 215 -53.00 -9.71 23.59
N SER A 216 -52.56 -9.68 22.35
CA SER A 216 -53.19 -8.85 21.31
C SER A 216 -54.64 -9.27 21.06
N HIS A 217 -54.95 -10.58 21.08
CA HIS A 217 -56.33 -11.08 20.98
C HIS A 217 -57.19 -10.66 22.19
N VAL A 218 -56.61 -10.62 23.40
CA VAL A 218 -57.33 -10.13 24.59
C VAL A 218 -57.70 -8.64 24.40
N GLU A 219 -56.77 -7.81 23.95
CA GLU A 219 -57.02 -6.38 23.68
C GLU A 219 -58.08 -6.20 22.56
N LEU A 220 -58.12 -7.09 21.59
CA LEU A 220 -59.15 -7.13 20.55
C LEU A 220 -60.51 -7.68 21.05
N LYS A 221 -60.61 -8.06 22.34
CA LYS A 221 -61.77 -8.67 22.96
C LYS A 221 -62.14 -10.04 22.35
N ASP A 222 -61.21 -10.70 21.72
CA ASP A 222 -61.35 -12.05 21.17
C ASP A 222 -60.77 -13.08 22.17
N ALA A 223 -61.52 -13.25 23.28
CA ALA A 223 -61.12 -14.17 24.36
C ALA A 223 -61.03 -15.63 23.89
N ARG A 224 -61.85 -16.02 22.89
CA ARG A 224 -61.82 -17.40 22.35
C ARG A 224 -60.51 -17.71 21.65
N THR A 225 -60.08 -16.84 20.75
CA THR A 225 -58.81 -17.02 20.03
C THR A 225 -57.62 -16.83 20.96
N ALA A 226 -57.70 -15.90 21.94
CA ALA A 226 -56.66 -15.74 22.96
C ALA A 226 -56.45 -17.06 23.74
N LYS A 227 -57.54 -17.70 24.22
CA LYS A 227 -57.51 -18.96 24.95
C LYS A 227 -56.88 -20.08 24.09
N SER A 228 -57.37 -20.25 22.85
CA SER A 228 -56.82 -21.24 21.90
C SER A 228 -55.32 -21.03 21.62
N THR A 229 -54.89 -19.77 21.47
CA THR A 229 -53.48 -19.42 21.26
C THR A 229 -52.60 -19.80 22.46
N LEU A 230 -53.07 -19.55 23.69
CA LEU A 230 -52.38 -19.93 24.93
C LEU A 230 -52.30 -21.46 25.07
N GLU A 231 -53.40 -22.19 24.76
CA GLU A 231 -53.41 -23.64 24.77
C GLU A 231 -52.38 -24.25 23.78
N ASN A 232 -52.33 -23.67 22.57
CA ASN A 232 -51.37 -24.06 21.54
C ASN A 232 -49.93 -23.80 21.97
N LEU A 233 -49.67 -22.64 22.61
CA LEU A 233 -48.34 -22.29 23.16
C LEU A 233 -47.88 -23.35 24.19
N VAL A 234 -48.75 -23.69 25.17
CA VAL A 234 -48.42 -24.70 26.20
C VAL A 234 -48.16 -26.09 25.58
N LYS A 235 -48.88 -26.42 24.52
CA LYS A 235 -48.72 -27.70 23.81
C LYS A 235 -47.46 -27.75 22.99
N ALA A 236 -47.16 -26.67 22.26
CA ALA A 236 -46.01 -26.64 21.33
C ALA A 236 -44.65 -26.41 22.04
N HIS A 237 -44.66 -25.61 23.12
CA HIS A 237 -43.46 -25.19 23.84
C HIS A 237 -43.57 -25.36 25.35
N PRO A 238 -43.84 -26.59 25.86
CA PRO A 238 -44.24 -26.83 27.25
C PRO A 238 -43.23 -26.41 28.32
N ASN A 239 -41.95 -26.33 27.96
CA ASN A 239 -40.84 -26.01 28.86
C ASN A 239 -40.41 -24.53 28.78
N SER A 240 -41.08 -23.70 27.97
CA SER A 240 -40.73 -22.28 27.86
C SER A 240 -41.33 -21.47 29.00
N GLU A 241 -40.66 -20.35 29.36
CA GLU A 241 -41.17 -19.37 30.31
C GLU A 241 -42.52 -18.80 29.84
N ALA A 242 -42.66 -18.58 28.54
CA ALA A 242 -43.90 -18.12 27.94
C ALA A 242 -45.05 -19.13 28.18
N ALA A 243 -44.78 -20.45 28.15
CA ALA A 243 -45.81 -21.48 28.47
C ALA A 243 -46.19 -21.47 29.95
N ALA A 244 -45.25 -21.19 30.87
CA ALA A 244 -45.59 -21.03 32.29
C ALA A 244 -46.54 -19.83 32.48
N ALA A 245 -46.22 -18.68 31.89
CA ALA A 245 -47.11 -17.50 31.89
C ALA A 245 -48.46 -17.77 31.21
N ALA A 246 -48.48 -18.57 30.14
CA ALA A 246 -49.73 -18.97 29.47
C ALA A 246 -50.63 -19.83 30.37
N ARG A 247 -50.07 -20.78 31.14
CA ARG A 247 -50.85 -21.60 32.11
C ARG A 247 -51.51 -20.73 33.18
N GLU A 248 -50.81 -19.78 33.75
CA GLU A 248 -51.36 -18.83 34.72
C GLU A 248 -52.52 -18.05 34.15
N ARG A 249 -52.40 -17.54 32.90
CA ARG A 249 -53.45 -16.78 32.23
C ARG A 249 -54.66 -17.63 31.89
N LEU A 250 -54.47 -18.86 31.44
CA LEU A 250 -55.53 -19.81 31.19
C LEU A 250 -56.35 -20.11 32.46
N ALA A 251 -55.68 -20.19 33.63
CA ALA A 251 -56.37 -20.34 34.90
C ALA A 251 -57.26 -19.15 35.28
N ARG A 252 -56.91 -17.94 34.86
CA ARG A 252 -57.70 -16.69 35.08
C ARG A 252 -58.83 -16.49 34.06
N LEU A 253 -58.75 -17.12 32.89
CA LEU A 253 -59.73 -17.04 31.81
C LEU A 253 -60.81 -18.12 31.90
N ARG A 254 -60.79 -18.91 32.98
CA ARG A 254 -61.79 -19.93 33.26
C ARG A 254 -63.05 -19.32 33.93
#